data_d1ccb64d51333067bae3fb85353665a6
#
_entry.id   d1ccb64d51333067bae3fb85353665a6
#
_cell.length_a   1.000
_cell.length_b   1.000
_cell.length_c   1.000
_cell.angle_alpha   90.00
_cell.angle_beta   90.00
_cell.angle_gamma   90.00
#
_symmetry.space_group_name_H-M   'P 1'
#
loop_
_entity.id
_entity.type
_entity.pdbx_description
1 polymer ?
#
loop_
_entity_poly.entity_id
_entity_poly.type
_entity_poly.pdbx_seq_one_letter_code
_entity_poly.pdbx_strand_id
1 'polypeptide(L)'
;MTPINQIAQISVVEGTQLVVKPYDRSIVKGIAHAIQAANLGLNPQAEADVIRIQVPQLTEDRRKELAKDAQKYGEEAKVAIRNVRRDANDAIKKDKELPEDEKKQTLEESQKLTDKYIKDVDSITETKKKEILNV
;
A
#
# COMPACT_ATOMS: atom_id res chain seq x y z
N MET A 1 11.89 -0.54 -13.55
CA MET A 1 10.45 -0.85 -13.38
C MET A 1 9.64 0.43 -13.50
N THR A 2 8.60 0.41 -14.34
CA THR A 2 7.74 1.59 -14.58
C THR A 2 6.35 1.32 -14.01
N PRO A 3 5.77 2.24 -13.22
CA PRO A 3 4.40 2.08 -12.75
C PRO A 3 3.40 2.00 -13.90
N ILE A 4 2.43 1.10 -13.78
CA ILE A 4 1.45 0.84 -14.85
C ILE A 4 0.61 2.08 -15.22
N ASN A 5 0.35 2.96 -14.27
CA ASN A 5 -0.40 4.19 -14.51
C ASN A 5 0.34 5.22 -15.36
N GLN A 6 1.65 5.05 -15.57
CA GLN A 6 2.46 5.88 -16.43
C GLN A 6 2.49 5.39 -17.89
N ILE A 7 2.20 4.12 -18.12
CA ILE A 7 2.28 3.49 -19.45
C ILE A 7 0.93 3.07 -20.01
N ALA A 8 -0.13 3.17 -19.23
CA ALA A 8 -1.47 2.75 -19.61
C ALA A 8 -2.53 3.56 -18.87
N GLN A 9 -3.71 3.65 -19.48
CA GLN A 9 -4.91 4.16 -18.85
C GLN A 9 -5.69 2.99 -18.24
N ILE A 10 -6.06 3.11 -16.96
CA ILE A 10 -6.82 2.09 -16.26
C ILE A 10 -8.22 2.63 -15.98
N SER A 11 -9.24 1.86 -16.37
CA SER A 11 -10.64 2.22 -16.12
C SER A 11 -11.41 1.03 -15.54
N VAL A 12 -12.51 1.33 -14.85
CA VAL A 12 -13.41 0.33 -14.27
C VAL A 12 -14.65 0.27 -15.14
N VAL A 13 -15.01 -0.93 -15.57
CA VAL A 13 -16.20 -1.18 -16.40
C VAL A 13 -17.15 -2.09 -15.62
N GLU A 14 -18.41 -1.70 -15.53
CA GLU A 14 -19.47 -2.45 -14.83
C GLU A 14 -19.19 -2.77 -13.36
N GLY A 15 -18.28 -2.02 -12.74
CA GLY A 15 -17.93 -2.21 -11.32
C GLY A 15 -17.15 -3.46 -10.97
N THR A 16 -16.98 -4.39 -11.92
CA THR A 16 -16.32 -5.69 -11.68
C THR A 16 -15.18 -5.99 -12.63
N GLN A 17 -14.99 -5.17 -13.65
CA GLN A 17 -13.98 -5.38 -14.67
C GLN A 17 -13.02 -4.19 -14.75
N LEU A 18 -11.73 -4.47 -14.79
CA LEU A 18 -10.70 -3.48 -15.06
C LEU A 18 -10.28 -3.57 -16.52
N VAL A 19 -10.19 -2.42 -17.18
CA VAL A 19 -9.69 -2.32 -18.55
C VAL A 19 -8.41 -1.49 -18.51
N VAL A 20 -7.31 -2.11 -18.91
CA VAL A 20 -5.99 -1.48 -19.04
C VAL A 20 -5.73 -1.22 -20.50
N LYS A 21 -5.63 0.06 -20.87
CA LYS A 21 -5.36 0.47 -22.26
C LYS A 21 -3.97 1.09 -22.33
N PRO A 22 -2.96 0.33 -22.80
CA PRO A 22 -1.62 0.85 -22.96
C PRO A 22 -1.56 1.98 -23.99
N TYR A 23 -0.71 2.96 -23.76
CA TYR A 23 -0.46 4.02 -24.75
C TYR A 23 0.31 3.49 -25.97
N ASP A 24 1.08 2.42 -25.79
CA ASP A 24 1.81 1.73 -26.84
C ASP A 24 1.29 0.30 -26.97
N ARG A 25 0.75 -0.03 -28.14
CA ARG A 25 0.18 -1.36 -28.41
C ARG A 25 1.21 -2.48 -28.36
N SER A 26 2.48 -2.17 -28.58
CA SER A 26 3.55 -3.17 -28.58
C SER A 26 3.79 -3.79 -27.21
N ILE A 27 3.39 -3.13 -26.11
CA ILE A 27 3.63 -3.58 -24.75
C ILE A 27 2.44 -4.30 -24.10
N VAL A 28 1.33 -4.49 -24.82
CA VAL A 28 0.11 -5.15 -24.28
C VAL A 28 0.43 -6.51 -23.66
N LYS A 29 1.13 -7.36 -24.40
CA LYS A 29 1.51 -8.70 -23.91
C LYS A 29 2.44 -8.64 -22.71
N GLY A 30 3.38 -7.71 -22.73
CA GLY A 30 4.31 -7.50 -21.61
C GLY A 30 3.61 -7.09 -20.32
N ILE A 31 2.63 -6.18 -20.42
CA ILE A 31 1.83 -5.75 -19.27
C ILE A 31 0.97 -6.90 -18.75
N ALA A 32 0.30 -7.65 -19.63
CA ALA A 32 -0.50 -8.81 -19.24
C ALA A 32 0.35 -9.86 -18.50
N HIS A 33 1.54 -10.13 -19.03
CA HIS A 33 2.49 -11.06 -18.40
C HIS A 33 2.95 -10.56 -17.02
N ALA A 34 3.25 -9.29 -16.91
CA ALA A 34 3.67 -8.68 -15.64
C ALA A 34 2.56 -8.74 -14.58
N ILE A 35 1.30 -8.51 -14.96
CA ILE A 35 0.15 -8.62 -14.06
C ILE A 35 -0.01 -10.07 -13.58
N GLN A 36 0.13 -11.03 -14.48
CA GLN A 36 0.03 -12.45 -14.13
C GLN A 36 1.17 -12.86 -13.20
N ALA A 37 2.39 -12.40 -13.46
CA ALA A 37 3.58 -12.69 -12.66
C ALA A 37 3.52 -12.07 -11.26
N ALA A 38 2.77 -10.99 -11.07
CA ALA A 38 2.60 -10.34 -9.77
C ALA A 38 1.75 -11.17 -8.79
N ASN A 39 1.10 -12.23 -9.27
CA ASN A 39 0.33 -13.17 -8.45
C ASN A 39 -0.74 -12.49 -7.58
N LEU A 40 -1.52 -11.60 -8.21
CA LEU A 40 -2.59 -10.85 -7.54
C LEU A 40 -3.93 -11.61 -7.46
N GLY A 41 -3.97 -12.85 -7.94
CA GLY A 41 -5.21 -13.61 -8.06
C GLY A 41 -6.09 -13.14 -9.22
N LEU A 42 -5.52 -12.40 -10.15
CA LEU A 42 -6.20 -11.87 -11.33
C LEU A 42 -5.77 -12.63 -12.58
N ASN A 43 -6.70 -12.80 -13.51
CA ASN A 43 -6.45 -13.45 -14.79
C ASN A 43 -6.63 -12.45 -15.94
N PRO A 44 -5.53 -11.79 -16.38
CA PRO A 44 -5.63 -10.81 -17.45
C PRO A 44 -5.90 -11.46 -18.81
N GLN A 45 -6.82 -10.88 -19.58
CA GLN A 45 -7.12 -11.29 -20.94
C GLN A 45 -6.61 -10.21 -21.90
N ALA A 46 -5.53 -10.51 -22.60
CA ALA A 46 -4.94 -9.59 -23.57
C ALA A 46 -5.75 -9.62 -24.87
N GLU A 47 -6.24 -8.46 -25.28
CA GLU A 47 -6.84 -8.22 -26.60
C GLU A 47 -5.85 -7.46 -27.49
N ALA A 48 -6.29 -7.02 -28.67
CA ALA A 48 -5.40 -6.37 -29.62
C ALA A 48 -4.75 -5.09 -29.08
N ASP A 49 -5.49 -4.30 -28.31
CA ASP A 49 -5.06 -2.99 -27.84
C ASP A 49 -5.39 -2.72 -26.38
N VAL A 50 -6.05 -3.66 -25.70
CA VAL A 50 -6.42 -3.53 -24.28
C VAL A 50 -6.19 -4.85 -23.54
N ILE A 51 -6.14 -4.76 -22.23
CA ILE A 51 -6.10 -5.91 -21.31
C ILE A 51 -7.35 -5.83 -20.44
N ARG A 52 -8.17 -6.86 -20.46
CA ARG A 52 -9.36 -6.96 -19.63
C ARG A 52 -9.07 -7.87 -18.46
N ILE A 53 -9.42 -7.41 -17.28
CA ILE A 53 -9.21 -8.13 -16.01
C ILE A 53 -10.56 -8.23 -15.31
N GLN A 54 -11.08 -9.44 -15.20
CA GLN A 54 -12.27 -9.69 -14.40
C GLN A 54 -11.88 -9.82 -12.94
N VAL A 55 -12.45 -8.95 -12.08
CA VAL A 55 -12.26 -9.05 -10.64
C VAL A 55 -13.29 -10.04 -10.09
N PRO A 56 -12.85 -11.18 -9.54
CA PRO A 56 -13.80 -12.17 -9.01
C PRO A 56 -14.54 -11.65 -7.79
N GLN A 57 -15.78 -12.10 -7.60
CA GLN A 57 -16.52 -11.82 -6.37
C GLN A 57 -15.76 -12.39 -5.17
N LEU A 58 -15.70 -11.61 -4.11
CA LEU A 58 -15.02 -12.02 -2.89
C LEU A 58 -15.86 -13.04 -2.12
N THR A 59 -15.31 -14.24 -1.93
CA THR A 59 -15.90 -15.22 -1.01
C THR A 59 -15.64 -14.77 0.44
N GLU A 60 -16.40 -15.32 1.38
CA GLU A 60 -16.19 -15.04 2.81
C GLU A 60 -14.78 -15.40 3.25
N ASP A 61 -14.25 -16.54 2.82
CA ASP A 61 -12.90 -16.98 3.14
C ASP A 61 -11.85 -16.02 2.55
N ARG A 62 -12.06 -15.55 1.32
CA ARG A 62 -11.16 -14.58 0.69
C ARG A 62 -11.18 -13.24 1.40
N ARG A 63 -12.34 -12.78 1.87
CA ARG A 63 -12.44 -11.56 2.69
C ARG A 63 -11.67 -11.68 3.99
N LYS A 64 -11.75 -12.82 4.66
CA LYS A 64 -10.99 -13.09 5.89
C LYS A 64 -9.48 -13.05 5.64
N GLU A 65 -9.02 -13.64 4.54
CA GLU A 65 -7.60 -13.57 4.13
C GLU A 65 -7.17 -12.13 3.89
N LEU A 66 -7.97 -11.37 3.15
CA LEU A 66 -7.66 -9.96 2.86
C LEU A 66 -7.65 -9.10 4.13
N ALA A 67 -8.53 -9.37 5.08
CA ALA A 67 -8.52 -8.68 6.37
C ALA A 67 -7.25 -8.98 7.16
N LYS A 68 -6.75 -10.23 7.12
CA LYS A 68 -5.46 -10.60 7.71
C LYS A 68 -4.30 -9.88 7.03
N ASP A 69 -4.34 -9.79 5.71
CA ASP A 69 -3.32 -9.06 4.94
C ASP A 69 -3.30 -7.58 5.31
N ALA A 70 -4.47 -6.96 5.46
CA ALA A 70 -4.59 -5.58 5.90
C ALA A 70 -3.97 -5.38 7.30
N GLN A 71 -4.23 -6.30 8.22
CA GLN A 71 -3.62 -6.27 9.56
C GLN A 71 -2.10 -6.39 9.47
N LYS A 72 -1.61 -7.30 8.64
CA LYS A 72 -0.16 -7.49 8.43
C LYS A 72 0.49 -6.22 7.90
N TYR A 73 -0.09 -5.59 6.90
CA TYR A 73 0.43 -4.33 6.36
C TYR A 73 0.41 -3.20 7.39
N GLY A 74 -0.63 -3.15 8.23
CA GLY A 74 -0.69 -2.20 9.34
C GLY A 74 0.44 -2.41 10.34
N GLU A 75 0.73 -3.66 10.70
CA GLU A 75 1.84 -3.98 11.61
C GLU A 75 3.20 -3.62 10.98
N GLU A 76 3.40 -3.90 9.71
CA GLU A 76 4.62 -3.52 8.97
C GLU A 76 4.80 -2.00 8.93
N ALA A 77 3.71 -1.25 8.72
CA ALA A 77 3.75 0.21 8.74
C ALA A 77 4.14 0.76 10.10
N LYS A 78 3.61 0.18 11.18
CA LYS A 78 3.97 0.58 12.55
C LYS A 78 5.44 0.31 12.85
N VAL A 79 5.98 -0.82 12.39
CA VAL A 79 7.41 -1.12 12.52
C VAL A 79 8.26 -0.10 11.77
N ALA A 80 7.87 0.26 10.55
CA ALA A 80 8.56 1.29 9.76
C ALA A 80 8.57 2.65 10.48
N ILE A 81 7.44 3.05 11.05
CA ILE A 81 7.32 4.29 11.83
C ILE A 81 8.26 4.27 13.03
N ARG A 82 8.31 3.17 13.77
CA ARG A 82 9.21 3.03 14.92
C ARG A 82 10.68 3.07 14.51
N ASN A 83 11.03 2.48 13.38
CA ASN A 83 12.39 2.52 12.85
C ASN A 83 12.81 3.95 12.49
N VAL A 84 11.94 4.72 11.84
CA VAL A 84 12.17 6.13 11.52
C VAL A 84 12.38 6.93 12.81
N ARG A 85 11.52 6.73 13.82
CA ARG A 85 11.69 7.37 15.13
C ARG A 85 13.05 7.05 15.76
N ARG A 86 13.45 5.79 15.72
CA ARG A 86 14.74 5.34 16.27
C ARG A 86 15.90 6.04 15.61
N ASP A 87 15.88 6.12 14.27
CA ASP A 87 16.92 6.80 13.49
C ASP A 87 16.95 8.30 13.81
N ALA A 88 15.79 8.94 13.91
CA ALA A 88 15.69 10.35 14.27
C ALA A 88 16.20 10.61 15.70
N ASN A 89 15.81 9.75 16.65
CA ASN A 89 16.27 9.86 18.03
C ASN A 89 17.79 9.70 18.15
N ASP A 90 18.37 8.76 17.39
CA ASP A 90 19.82 8.58 17.38
C ASP A 90 20.53 9.80 16.81
N ALA A 91 20.00 10.41 15.75
CA ALA A 91 20.54 11.64 15.19
C ALA A 91 20.48 12.81 16.19
N ILE A 92 19.37 12.95 16.91
CA ILE A 92 19.19 13.99 17.92
C ILE A 92 20.20 13.81 19.07
N LYS A 93 20.36 12.57 19.56
CA LYS A 93 21.29 12.26 20.65
C LYS A 93 22.74 12.49 20.27
N LYS A 94 23.11 12.32 19.00
CA LYS A 94 24.46 12.49 18.48
C LYS A 94 24.80 13.94 18.15
N ASP A 95 23.82 14.82 18.08
CA ASP A 95 24.02 16.22 17.76
C ASP A 95 24.71 16.94 18.94
N LYS A 96 25.94 17.37 18.72
CA LYS A 96 26.75 18.02 19.74
C LYS A 96 26.43 19.51 19.91
N GLU A 97 25.77 20.10 18.95
CA GLU A 97 25.43 21.54 18.96
C GLU A 97 24.11 21.81 19.69
N LEU A 98 23.28 20.79 19.87
CA LEU A 98 21.97 20.92 20.50
C LEU A 98 22.08 20.85 22.02
N PRO A 99 21.57 21.85 22.77
CA PRO A 99 21.54 21.81 24.23
C PRO A 99 20.73 20.62 24.76
N GLU A 100 21.07 20.11 25.95
CA GLU A 100 20.46 18.92 26.55
C GLU A 100 18.95 19.08 26.80
N ASP A 101 18.48 20.24 27.22
CA ASP A 101 17.08 20.53 27.44
C ASP A 101 16.29 20.55 26.12
N GLU A 102 16.88 21.06 25.04
CA GLU A 102 16.28 21.02 23.70
C GLU A 102 16.26 19.61 23.14
N LYS A 103 17.32 18.81 23.39
CA LYS A 103 17.32 17.38 23.03
C LYS A 103 16.17 16.66 23.66
N LYS A 104 15.97 16.85 24.96
CA LYS A 104 14.89 16.21 25.70
C LYS A 104 13.53 16.58 25.13
N GLN A 105 13.30 17.86 24.87
CA GLN A 105 12.06 18.36 24.28
C GLN A 105 11.81 17.76 22.89
N THR A 106 12.84 17.72 22.05
CA THR A 106 12.75 17.18 20.69
C THR A 106 12.45 15.68 20.71
N LEU A 107 13.06 14.94 21.64
CA LEU A 107 12.77 13.50 21.81
C LEU A 107 11.32 13.26 22.27
N GLU A 108 10.79 14.09 23.15
CA GLU A 108 9.40 14.03 23.57
C GLU A 108 8.43 14.32 22.43
N GLU A 109 8.74 15.32 21.60
CA GLU A 109 7.97 15.66 20.39
C GLU A 109 7.99 14.51 19.38
N SER A 110 9.16 13.90 19.18
CA SER A 110 9.34 12.72 18.32
C SER A 110 8.46 11.57 18.79
N GLN A 111 8.39 11.31 20.09
CA GLN A 111 7.55 10.26 20.66
C GLN A 111 6.04 10.57 20.47
N LYS A 112 5.61 11.80 20.70
CA LYS A 112 4.23 12.22 20.50
C LYS A 112 3.80 12.08 19.03
N LEU A 113 4.67 12.48 18.11
CA LEU A 113 4.42 12.36 16.69
C LEU A 113 4.31 10.90 16.26
N THR A 114 5.19 10.05 16.79
CA THR A 114 5.16 8.59 16.56
C THR A 114 3.85 7.99 17.04
N ASP A 115 3.44 8.31 18.25
CA ASP A 115 2.19 7.80 18.85
C ASP A 115 0.97 8.22 18.03
N LYS A 116 0.96 9.45 17.53
CA LYS A 116 -0.10 9.96 16.65
C LYS A 116 -0.20 9.14 15.36
N TYR A 117 0.91 8.92 14.68
CA TYR A 117 0.90 8.19 13.41
C TYR A 117 0.61 6.70 13.60
N ILE A 118 1.04 6.10 14.71
CA ILE A 118 0.68 4.71 15.05
C ILE A 118 -0.83 4.59 15.26
N LYS A 119 -1.46 5.53 15.94
CA LYS A 119 -2.92 5.57 16.09
C LYS A 119 -3.62 5.73 14.74
N ASP A 120 -3.09 6.57 13.87
CA ASP A 120 -3.64 6.74 12.52
C ASP A 120 -3.57 5.44 11.72
N VAL A 121 -2.45 4.72 11.80
CA VAL A 121 -2.30 3.41 11.14
C VAL A 121 -3.32 2.42 11.69
N ASP A 122 -3.50 2.34 13.00
CA ASP A 122 -4.48 1.44 13.62
C ASP A 122 -5.90 1.79 13.18
N SER A 123 -6.25 3.07 13.16
CA SER A 123 -7.57 3.54 12.73
C SER A 123 -7.84 3.20 11.26
N ILE A 124 -6.89 3.46 10.38
CA ILE A 124 -6.99 3.16 8.94
C ILE A 124 -7.12 1.65 8.74
N THR A 125 -6.31 0.86 9.44
CA THR A 125 -6.33 -0.61 9.35
C THR A 125 -7.68 -1.17 9.81
N GLU A 126 -8.20 -0.73 10.94
CA GLU A 126 -9.51 -1.18 11.43
C GLU A 126 -10.65 -0.79 10.50
N THR A 127 -10.63 0.43 9.98
CA THR A 127 -11.63 0.89 9.00
C THR A 127 -11.59 0.00 7.75
N LYS A 128 -10.40 -0.28 7.24
CA LYS A 128 -10.25 -1.12 6.04
C LYS A 128 -10.68 -2.56 6.28
N LYS A 129 -10.35 -3.12 7.43
CA LYS A 129 -10.80 -4.47 7.80
C LYS A 129 -12.32 -4.57 7.83
N LYS A 130 -13.00 -3.57 8.41
CA LYS A 130 -14.46 -3.51 8.43
C LYS A 130 -15.04 -3.42 7.03
N GLU A 131 -14.48 -2.57 6.19
CA GLU A 131 -14.90 -2.45 4.80
C GLU A 131 -14.78 -3.78 4.05
N ILE A 132 -13.66 -4.47 4.22
CA ILE A 132 -13.40 -5.76 3.57
C ILE A 132 -14.41 -6.81 4.02
N LEU A 133 -14.70 -6.89 5.32
CA LEU A 133 -15.59 -7.91 5.89
C LEU A 133 -17.08 -7.63 5.64
N ASN A 134 -17.46 -6.39 5.37
CA ASN A 134 -18.85 -5.96 5.20
C ASN A 134 -19.27 -5.78 3.75
N VAL A 135 -18.48 -6.18 2.80
CA VAL A 135 -18.79 -6.07 1.37
C VAL A 135 -19.75 -7.17 0.91
#